data_a263e7e91c9d60e88710806c8b293102
#
_entry.id   a263e7e91c9d60e88710806c8b293102
#
_cell.length_a   1.000
_cell.length_b   1.000
_cell.length_c   1.000
_cell.angle_alpha   90.00
_cell.angle_beta   90.00
_cell.angle_gamma   90.00
#
_symmetry.space_group_name_H-M   'P 1'
#
loop_
_entity.id
_entity.type
_entity.pdbx_description
1 polymer ?
#
loop_
_entity_poly.entity_id
_entity_poly.type
_entity_poly.pdbx_seq_one_letter_code
_entity_poly.pdbx_strand_id
1 'polypeptide(L)'
;MYEFYLDNAVFPVAPSSIDIKINNQNETITLANEGEVNLIKTPGLTDITFDFLLPGIVYPFAIYPSGKFQNPSVYISQLEKLKAEGKVFKFVILRKLPSRSLGYNFSMSVTLEDYTLKEDAEEGIDIIASINLKQYREFGTKKVVFKKKTNKKTTSKTKKKRSTSGKKTGGTYTVKKGDCLWNISKKKLGKASRWKEIYKLNKSVIEKEAKKHGR
;
A
#
# COMPACT_ATOMS: atom_id res chain seq x y z
N MET A 1 -4.14 -26.28 -21.36
CA MET A 1 -5.58 -26.13 -21.08
C MET A 1 -5.76 -24.97 -20.11
N TYR A 2 -6.73 -24.11 -20.36
CA TYR A 2 -7.04 -22.93 -19.51
C TYR A 2 -8.34 -23.20 -18.77
N GLU A 3 -8.35 -22.87 -17.47
CA GLU A 3 -9.56 -22.87 -16.64
C GLU A 3 -9.73 -21.48 -16.01
N PHE A 4 -10.93 -20.93 -16.11
CA PHE A 4 -11.28 -19.62 -15.59
C PHE A 4 -12.30 -19.74 -14.46
N TYR A 5 -12.01 -19.08 -13.34
CA TYR A 5 -12.85 -19.09 -12.16
C TYR A 5 -13.25 -17.67 -11.80
N LEU A 6 -14.54 -17.43 -11.70
CA LEU A 6 -15.11 -16.26 -11.05
C LEU A 6 -15.74 -16.70 -9.72
N ASP A 7 -15.13 -16.28 -8.61
CA ASP A 7 -15.46 -16.77 -7.27
C ASP A 7 -15.34 -18.32 -7.22
N ASN A 8 -16.44 -19.00 -7.06
CA ASN A 8 -16.51 -20.47 -7.02
C ASN A 8 -16.99 -21.11 -8.33
N ALA A 9 -17.31 -20.29 -9.33
CA ALA A 9 -17.82 -20.77 -10.62
C ALA A 9 -16.67 -20.98 -11.62
N VAL A 10 -16.65 -22.16 -12.22
CA VAL A 10 -15.79 -22.47 -13.39
C VAL A 10 -16.58 -22.15 -14.64
N PHE A 11 -15.99 -21.37 -15.56
CA PHE A 11 -16.64 -21.10 -16.83
C PHE A 11 -16.46 -22.28 -17.79
N PRO A 12 -17.53 -22.65 -18.54
CA PRO A 12 -17.54 -23.87 -19.34
C PRO A 12 -16.55 -23.80 -20.49
N VAL A 13 -16.40 -22.64 -21.11
CA VAL A 13 -15.49 -22.44 -22.25
C VAL A 13 -14.51 -21.33 -21.90
N ALA A 14 -13.21 -21.62 -22.09
CA ALA A 14 -12.18 -20.62 -21.90
C ALA A 14 -12.35 -19.50 -22.94
N PRO A 15 -12.18 -18.22 -22.57
CA PRO A 15 -12.18 -17.11 -23.51
C PRO A 15 -11.06 -17.26 -24.53
N SER A 16 -11.29 -16.81 -25.76
CA SER A 16 -10.29 -16.82 -26.84
C SER A 16 -9.17 -15.83 -26.56
N SER A 17 -9.48 -14.72 -25.93
CA SER A 17 -8.53 -13.68 -25.53
C SER A 17 -8.92 -13.09 -24.18
N ILE A 18 -7.95 -12.53 -23.50
CA ILE A 18 -8.14 -11.77 -22.26
C ILE A 18 -7.22 -10.57 -22.27
N ASP A 19 -7.77 -9.40 -22.02
CA ASP A 19 -7.02 -8.16 -21.90
C ASP A 19 -6.88 -7.77 -20.42
N ILE A 20 -5.65 -7.67 -19.96
CA ILE A 20 -5.31 -7.24 -18.61
C ILE A 20 -4.59 -5.90 -18.71
N LYS A 21 -5.32 -4.82 -18.49
CA LYS A 21 -4.81 -3.46 -18.56
C LYS A 21 -4.37 -2.96 -17.19
N ILE A 22 -3.08 -2.77 -17.02
CA ILE A 22 -2.49 -2.21 -15.81
C ILE A 22 -2.42 -0.70 -15.98
N ASN A 23 -3.28 0.02 -15.27
CA ASN A 23 -3.38 1.46 -15.38
C ASN A 23 -2.31 2.17 -14.56
N ASN A 24 -1.92 3.35 -15.00
CA ASN A 24 -1.04 4.25 -14.29
C ASN A 24 -1.76 5.58 -14.03
N GLN A 25 -1.42 6.26 -12.92
CA GLN A 25 -2.00 7.56 -12.59
C GLN A 25 -0.95 8.68 -12.67
N ASN A 26 0.07 8.47 -13.49
CA ASN A 26 1.09 9.49 -13.73
C ASN A 26 0.46 10.74 -14.33
N GLU A 27 1.07 11.87 -14.06
CA GLU A 27 0.65 13.18 -14.56
C GLU A 27 1.85 13.87 -15.21
N THR A 28 1.65 14.36 -16.42
CA THR A 28 2.66 15.16 -17.12
C THR A 28 2.38 16.62 -16.85
N ILE A 29 3.39 17.35 -16.35
CA ILE A 29 3.34 18.79 -16.14
C ILE A 29 4.41 19.46 -16.98
N THR A 30 4.10 20.64 -17.52
CA THR A 30 5.05 21.46 -18.26
C THR A 30 5.66 22.49 -17.33
N LEU A 31 6.98 22.47 -17.19
CA LEU A 31 7.75 23.47 -16.45
C LEU A 31 8.23 24.56 -17.39
N ALA A 32 8.17 25.82 -16.95
CA ALA A 32 8.42 26.99 -17.81
C ALA A 32 9.79 27.00 -18.50
N ASN A 33 10.83 26.42 -17.90
CA ASN A 33 12.21 26.42 -18.44
C ASN A 33 12.80 25.02 -18.63
N GLU A 34 12.08 23.95 -18.30
CA GLU A 34 12.62 22.58 -18.30
C GLU A 34 11.82 21.62 -19.19
N GLY A 35 10.71 22.12 -19.80
CA GLY A 35 9.86 21.33 -20.67
C GLY A 35 8.90 20.41 -19.87
N GLU A 36 8.53 19.29 -20.48
CA GLU A 36 7.59 18.34 -19.87
C GLU A 36 8.28 17.39 -18.88
N VAL A 37 7.68 17.24 -17.69
CA VAL A 37 8.13 16.33 -16.64
C VAL A 37 7.00 15.39 -16.29
N ASN A 38 7.30 14.08 -16.27
CA ASN A 38 6.35 13.05 -15.87
C ASN A 38 6.43 12.79 -14.35
N LEU A 39 5.38 13.17 -13.63
CA LEU A 39 5.22 12.88 -12.21
C LEU A 39 4.74 11.44 -12.03
N ILE A 40 5.61 10.59 -11.51
CA ILE A 40 5.30 9.19 -11.22
C ILE A 40 4.42 9.13 -9.97
N LYS A 41 3.18 8.69 -10.14
CA LYS A 41 2.22 8.45 -9.05
C LYS A 41 2.07 6.95 -8.77
N THR A 42 1.28 6.63 -7.77
CA THR A 42 0.94 5.22 -7.46
C THR A 42 0.18 4.59 -8.63
N PRO A 43 0.46 3.30 -8.95
CA PRO A 43 -0.27 2.59 -9.99
C PRO A 43 -1.78 2.63 -9.76
N GLY A 44 -2.55 2.81 -10.81
CA GLY A 44 -4.00 2.70 -10.84
C GLY A 44 -4.48 1.27 -10.57
N LEU A 45 -5.78 1.05 -10.66
CA LEU A 45 -6.37 -0.27 -10.60
C LEU A 45 -6.24 -0.95 -11.96
N THR A 46 -6.11 -2.27 -11.95
CA THR A 46 -6.07 -3.10 -13.14
C THR A 46 -7.48 -3.35 -13.64
N ASP A 47 -7.72 -3.14 -14.92
CA ASP A 47 -8.95 -3.54 -15.62
C ASP A 47 -8.70 -4.87 -16.34
N ILE A 48 -9.69 -5.77 -16.32
CA ILE A 48 -9.63 -7.06 -16.97
C ILE A 48 -10.90 -7.21 -17.82
N THR A 49 -10.70 -7.40 -19.12
CA THR A 49 -11.82 -7.53 -20.07
C THR A 49 -11.65 -8.82 -20.87
N PHE A 50 -12.73 -9.54 -21.04
CA PHE A 50 -12.78 -10.77 -21.86
C PHE A 50 -14.19 -11.15 -22.22
N ASP A 51 -14.32 -11.90 -23.31
CA ASP A 51 -15.56 -12.49 -23.78
C ASP A 51 -15.50 -13.99 -23.59
N PHE A 52 -16.58 -14.60 -23.11
CA PHE A 52 -16.66 -16.04 -23.06
C PHE A 52 -18.02 -16.57 -23.53
N LEU A 53 -17.96 -17.79 -24.06
CA LEU A 53 -19.10 -18.49 -24.57
C LEU A 53 -19.84 -19.22 -23.44
N LEU A 54 -21.14 -18.98 -23.32
CA LEU A 54 -22.06 -19.75 -22.52
C LEU A 54 -22.81 -20.71 -23.44
N PRO A 55 -22.44 -21.99 -23.44
CA PRO A 55 -22.98 -22.94 -24.41
C PRO A 55 -24.44 -23.26 -24.13
N GLY A 56 -25.27 -23.13 -25.13
CA GLY A 56 -26.69 -23.55 -25.13
C GLY A 56 -26.89 -25.06 -25.26
N ILE A 57 -25.85 -25.75 -25.76
CA ILE A 57 -25.81 -27.21 -25.92
C ILE A 57 -24.53 -27.80 -25.33
N VAL A 58 -24.47 -29.13 -25.29
CA VAL A 58 -23.27 -29.84 -24.78
C VAL A 58 -22.20 -29.82 -25.85
N TYR A 59 -21.04 -29.24 -25.50
CA TYR A 59 -19.83 -29.28 -26.31
C TYR A 59 -18.74 -30.18 -25.68
N PRO A 60 -18.04 -31.00 -26.48
CA PRO A 60 -17.02 -31.90 -25.96
C PRO A 60 -15.77 -31.16 -25.43
N PHE A 61 -15.55 -29.92 -25.84
CA PHE A 61 -14.44 -29.08 -25.39
C PHE A 61 -14.76 -28.25 -24.16
N ALA A 62 -16.05 -28.19 -23.76
CA ALA A 62 -16.48 -27.41 -22.59
C ALA A 62 -16.22 -28.16 -21.29
N ILE A 63 -15.86 -27.41 -20.24
CA ILE A 63 -15.60 -27.93 -18.91
C ILE A 63 -16.85 -27.72 -18.07
N TYR A 64 -17.47 -28.82 -17.65
CA TYR A 64 -18.65 -28.75 -16.77
C TYR A 64 -18.24 -29.18 -15.35
N PRO A 65 -18.47 -28.30 -14.33
CA PRO A 65 -18.36 -28.72 -12.95
C PRO A 65 -19.22 -29.94 -12.72
N SER A 66 -18.72 -30.96 -12.02
CA SER A 66 -19.46 -32.24 -11.82
C SER A 66 -19.77 -33.06 -13.09
N GLY A 67 -19.18 -32.75 -14.24
CA GLY A 67 -19.37 -33.51 -15.48
C GLY A 67 -20.76 -33.44 -16.12
N LYS A 68 -21.62 -32.52 -15.63
CA LYS A 68 -22.99 -32.32 -16.15
C LYS A 68 -23.12 -30.96 -16.82
N PHE A 69 -23.76 -30.96 -17.97
CA PHE A 69 -24.15 -29.73 -18.67
C PHE A 69 -24.95 -28.81 -17.75
N GLN A 70 -24.63 -27.52 -17.79
CA GLN A 70 -25.37 -26.46 -17.10
C GLN A 70 -25.86 -25.47 -18.13
N ASN A 71 -27.13 -25.12 -18.04
CA ASN A 71 -27.75 -24.13 -18.90
C ASN A 71 -27.11 -22.74 -18.70
N PRO A 72 -26.98 -21.92 -19.75
CA PRO A 72 -26.49 -20.54 -19.66
C PRO A 72 -27.11 -19.72 -18.52
N SER A 73 -28.40 -19.93 -18.23
CA SER A 73 -29.10 -19.24 -17.15
C SER A 73 -28.46 -19.37 -15.77
N VAL A 74 -27.77 -20.48 -15.50
CA VAL A 74 -27.06 -20.69 -14.23
C VAL A 74 -25.90 -19.71 -14.10
N TYR A 75 -25.13 -19.54 -15.17
CA TYR A 75 -24.00 -18.61 -15.21
C TYR A 75 -24.45 -17.16 -15.18
N ILE A 76 -25.53 -16.85 -15.91
CA ILE A 76 -26.15 -15.50 -15.92
C ILE A 76 -26.63 -15.13 -14.51
N SER A 77 -27.34 -16.03 -13.83
CA SER A 77 -27.79 -15.78 -12.46
C SER A 77 -26.63 -15.57 -11.47
N GLN A 78 -25.48 -16.22 -11.70
CA GLN A 78 -24.27 -15.96 -10.91
C GLN A 78 -23.70 -14.57 -11.18
N LEU A 79 -23.64 -14.13 -12.44
CA LEU A 79 -23.20 -12.78 -12.79
C LEU A 79 -24.14 -11.72 -12.21
N GLU A 80 -25.45 -11.91 -12.33
CA GLU A 80 -26.44 -11.03 -11.72
C GLU A 80 -26.27 -10.91 -10.22
N LYS A 81 -26.05 -12.04 -9.54
CA LYS A 81 -25.82 -12.06 -8.10
C LYS A 81 -24.53 -11.31 -7.73
N LEU A 82 -23.41 -11.56 -8.42
CA LEU A 82 -22.15 -10.87 -8.19
C LEU A 82 -22.29 -9.36 -8.40
N LYS A 83 -23.05 -8.95 -9.42
CA LYS A 83 -23.33 -7.54 -9.73
C LYS A 83 -24.24 -6.89 -8.68
N ALA A 84 -25.33 -7.55 -8.32
CA ALA A 84 -26.32 -7.03 -7.37
C ALA A 84 -25.75 -6.90 -5.95
N GLU A 85 -24.95 -7.86 -5.52
CA GLU A 85 -24.29 -7.84 -4.20
C GLU A 85 -23.11 -6.87 -4.12
N GLY A 86 -22.56 -6.40 -5.25
CA GLY A 86 -21.34 -5.60 -5.30
C GLY A 86 -20.17 -6.30 -4.62
N LYS A 87 -20.15 -7.62 -4.65
CA LYS A 87 -19.23 -8.46 -3.89
C LYS A 87 -17.84 -8.43 -4.50
N VAL A 88 -16.83 -8.37 -3.62
CA VAL A 88 -15.44 -8.64 -3.98
C VAL A 88 -15.22 -10.15 -4.04
N PHE A 89 -14.69 -10.63 -5.14
CA PHE A 89 -14.42 -12.05 -5.34
C PHE A 89 -13.04 -12.30 -5.95
N LYS A 90 -12.66 -13.57 -6.01
CA LYS A 90 -11.40 -13.98 -6.66
C LYS A 90 -11.64 -14.34 -8.11
N PHE A 91 -10.89 -13.68 -8.99
CA PHE A 91 -10.73 -14.09 -10.37
C PHE A 91 -9.44 -14.90 -10.50
N VAL A 92 -9.54 -16.11 -11.02
CA VAL A 92 -8.39 -17.03 -11.12
C VAL A 92 -8.31 -17.63 -12.51
N ILE A 93 -7.11 -17.61 -13.07
CA ILE A 93 -6.79 -18.29 -14.33
C ILE A 93 -5.76 -19.38 -14.05
N LEU A 94 -6.16 -20.61 -14.24
CA LEU A 94 -5.25 -21.77 -14.17
C LEU A 94 -4.81 -22.18 -15.56
N ARG A 95 -3.50 -22.26 -15.75
CA ARG A 95 -2.88 -22.69 -16.99
C ARG A 95 -2.22 -24.04 -16.80
N LYS A 96 -2.89 -25.10 -17.28
CA LYS A 96 -2.38 -26.48 -17.24
C LYS A 96 -1.57 -26.76 -18.51
N LEU A 97 -0.28 -27.01 -18.34
CA LEU A 97 0.60 -27.42 -19.43
C LEU A 97 0.36 -28.90 -19.84
N PRO A 98 0.74 -29.31 -21.07
CA PRO A 98 0.62 -30.73 -21.52
C PRO A 98 1.35 -31.72 -20.60
N SER A 99 2.43 -31.26 -19.95
CA SER A 99 3.21 -32.03 -18.96
C SER A 99 2.50 -32.22 -17.61
N ARG A 100 1.23 -31.83 -17.49
CA ARG A 100 0.46 -31.78 -16.23
C ARG A 100 1.05 -30.85 -15.14
N SER A 101 2.14 -30.14 -15.43
CA SER A 101 2.63 -29.10 -14.53
C SER A 101 1.76 -27.85 -14.63
N LEU A 102 1.70 -27.08 -13.54
CA LEU A 102 1.05 -25.77 -13.54
C LEU A 102 1.95 -24.75 -14.22
N GLY A 103 1.41 -24.05 -15.21
CA GLY A 103 2.04 -22.88 -15.80
C GLY A 103 1.94 -21.65 -14.91
N TYR A 104 2.16 -20.46 -15.49
CA TYR A 104 1.92 -19.20 -14.82
C TYR A 104 0.42 -19.02 -14.49
N ASN A 105 0.08 -19.08 -13.22
CA ASN A 105 -1.28 -18.88 -12.75
C ASN A 105 -1.49 -17.41 -12.39
N PHE A 106 -2.70 -16.93 -12.65
CA PHE A 106 -3.11 -15.56 -12.31
C PHE A 106 -4.23 -15.61 -11.28
N SER A 107 -4.14 -14.79 -10.24
CA SER A 107 -5.18 -14.65 -9.23
C SER A 107 -5.24 -13.21 -8.74
N MET A 108 -6.42 -12.63 -8.77
CA MET A 108 -6.66 -11.25 -8.34
C MET A 108 -8.01 -11.11 -7.63
N SER A 109 -8.06 -10.23 -6.63
CA SER A 109 -9.35 -9.81 -6.05
C SER A 109 -9.94 -8.73 -6.92
N VAL A 110 -11.17 -8.93 -7.37
CA VAL A 110 -11.85 -8.07 -8.33
C VAL A 110 -13.30 -7.80 -7.92
N THR A 111 -13.88 -6.78 -8.56
CA THR A 111 -15.32 -6.51 -8.59
C THR A 111 -15.80 -6.61 -10.02
N LEU A 112 -17.05 -6.99 -10.22
CA LEU A 112 -17.69 -6.98 -11.53
C LEU A 112 -18.21 -5.56 -11.80
N GLU A 113 -17.58 -4.86 -12.77
CA GLU A 113 -17.99 -3.49 -13.13
C GLU A 113 -19.25 -3.52 -14.01
N ASP A 114 -19.18 -4.26 -15.08
CA ASP A 114 -20.30 -4.49 -16.00
C ASP A 114 -20.16 -5.81 -16.75
N TYR A 115 -21.22 -6.26 -17.35
CA TYR A 115 -21.25 -7.36 -18.30
C TYR A 115 -22.33 -7.11 -19.35
N THR A 116 -22.11 -7.63 -20.55
CA THR A 116 -23.04 -7.57 -21.65
C THR A 116 -23.30 -8.98 -22.16
N LEU A 117 -24.56 -9.34 -22.37
CA LEU A 117 -24.93 -10.59 -22.98
C LEU A 117 -25.31 -10.32 -24.44
N LYS A 118 -24.68 -11.04 -25.35
CA LYS A 118 -24.94 -10.99 -26.77
C LYS A 118 -25.53 -12.34 -27.22
N GLU A 119 -26.67 -12.31 -27.79
CA GLU A 119 -27.31 -13.45 -28.44
C GLU A 119 -27.38 -13.15 -29.94
N ASP A 120 -26.99 -14.11 -30.74
CA ASP A 120 -27.01 -14.00 -32.20
C ASP A 120 -27.73 -15.24 -32.79
N ALA A 121 -28.88 -15.03 -33.40
CA ALA A 121 -29.67 -16.10 -33.97
C ALA A 121 -28.97 -16.84 -35.13
N GLU A 122 -27.98 -16.21 -35.78
CA GLU A 122 -27.15 -16.84 -36.81
C GLU A 122 -26.11 -17.80 -36.23
N GLU A 123 -25.65 -17.54 -34.99
CA GLU A 123 -24.69 -18.39 -34.27
C GLU A 123 -25.37 -19.47 -33.41
N GLY A 124 -26.72 -19.54 -33.44
CA GLY A 124 -27.51 -20.55 -32.74
C GLY A 124 -28.02 -20.08 -31.37
N ILE A 125 -27.96 -21.00 -30.38
CA ILE A 125 -28.54 -20.77 -29.04
C ILE A 125 -27.47 -20.49 -27.98
N ASP A 126 -26.26 -20.23 -28.41
CA ASP A 126 -25.15 -19.88 -27.51
C ASP A 126 -25.18 -18.39 -27.16
N ILE A 127 -24.75 -18.07 -25.97
CA ILE A 127 -24.70 -16.69 -25.49
C ILE A 127 -23.23 -16.28 -25.29
N ILE A 128 -22.83 -15.16 -25.83
CA ILE A 128 -21.54 -14.54 -25.57
C ILE A 128 -21.69 -13.54 -24.44
N ALA A 129 -20.93 -13.72 -23.37
CA ALA A 129 -20.89 -12.79 -22.25
C ALA A 129 -19.58 -12.03 -22.26
N SER A 130 -19.66 -10.72 -22.50
CA SER A 130 -18.55 -9.78 -22.38
C SER A 130 -18.50 -9.28 -20.94
N ILE A 131 -17.34 -9.43 -20.28
CA ILE A 131 -17.16 -9.12 -18.86
C ILE A 131 -16.06 -8.09 -18.65
N ASN A 132 -16.37 -7.11 -17.84
CA ASN A 132 -15.43 -6.11 -17.36
C ASN A 132 -15.25 -6.25 -15.83
N LEU A 133 -14.04 -6.60 -15.43
CA LEU A 133 -13.64 -6.70 -14.03
C LEU A 133 -12.65 -5.60 -13.68
N LYS A 134 -12.73 -5.10 -12.47
CA LYS A 134 -11.78 -4.14 -11.93
C LYS A 134 -11.10 -4.68 -10.69
N GLN A 135 -9.80 -4.47 -10.58
CA GLN A 135 -9.03 -4.83 -9.41
C GLN A 135 -9.61 -4.19 -8.16
N TYR A 136 -9.84 -4.99 -7.13
CA TYR A 136 -10.14 -4.49 -5.80
C TYR A 136 -8.89 -4.45 -4.93
N ARG A 137 -8.66 -3.30 -4.30
CA ARG A 137 -7.65 -3.14 -3.25
C ARG A 137 -8.34 -2.76 -1.96
N GLU A 138 -8.03 -3.48 -0.89
CA GLU A 138 -8.53 -3.12 0.42
C GLU A 138 -8.10 -1.70 0.79
N PHE A 139 -9.06 -0.90 1.19
CA PHE A 139 -8.84 0.44 1.68
C PHE A 139 -9.37 0.57 3.10
N GLY A 140 -8.70 1.37 3.90
CA GLY A 140 -9.11 1.62 5.27
C GLY A 140 -8.17 2.60 5.96
N THR A 141 -8.64 3.19 7.05
CA THR A 141 -7.81 4.00 7.93
C THR A 141 -6.74 3.12 8.56
N LYS A 142 -5.47 3.40 8.28
CA LYS A 142 -4.36 2.70 8.94
C LYS A 142 -4.39 3.07 10.43
N LYS A 143 -4.83 2.15 11.29
CA LYS A 143 -4.67 2.30 12.74
C LYS A 143 -3.18 2.23 13.05
N VAL A 144 -2.60 3.37 13.43
CA VAL A 144 -1.23 3.39 13.94
C VAL A 144 -1.26 2.85 15.37
N VAL A 145 -0.89 1.59 15.54
CA VAL A 145 -0.72 1.00 16.87
C VAL A 145 0.64 1.44 17.40
N PHE A 146 0.65 2.44 18.28
CA PHE A 146 1.84 2.76 19.03
C PHE A 146 2.13 1.64 20.03
N LYS A 147 3.04 0.74 19.69
CA LYS A 147 3.58 -0.22 20.66
C LYS A 147 4.35 0.60 21.69
N LYS A 148 3.83 0.71 22.93
CA LYS A 148 4.64 1.18 24.07
C LYS A 148 5.85 0.25 24.15
N LYS A 149 7.04 0.79 23.87
CA LYS A 149 8.28 0.07 24.11
C LYS A 149 8.40 -0.13 25.62
N THR A 150 8.14 -1.33 26.08
CA THR A 150 8.59 -1.76 27.39
C THR A 150 10.12 -1.67 27.38
N ASN A 151 10.67 -0.99 28.38
CA ASN A 151 12.10 -0.73 28.53
C ASN A 151 12.91 -2.04 28.61
N LYS A 152 13.26 -2.61 27.47
CA LYS A 152 14.46 -3.45 27.35
C LYS A 152 15.54 -2.54 26.76
N LYS A 153 16.62 -2.33 27.52
CA LYS A 153 17.83 -1.66 27.07
C LYS A 153 18.24 -2.25 25.72
N THR A 154 17.85 -1.60 24.64
CA THR A 154 18.41 -1.84 23.32
C THR A 154 19.30 -0.65 23.05
N THR A 155 20.59 -0.89 22.97
CA THR A 155 21.60 0.07 22.52
C THR A 155 21.09 0.73 21.24
N SER A 156 20.62 1.97 21.37
CA SER A 156 20.22 2.78 20.24
C SER A 156 21.47 3.05 19.41
N LYS A 157 21.48 2.56 18.17
CA LYS A 157 22.41 3.06 17.16
C LYS A 157 22.15 4.56 17.01
N THR A 158 23.03 5.34 17.58
CA THR A 158 23.06 6.80 17.51
C THR A 158 23.03 7.23 16.04
N LYS A 159 21.98 7.95 15.65
CA LYS A 159 22.04 8.77 14.43
C LYS A 159 23.28 9.63 14.53
N LYS A 160 24.14 9.62 13.51
CA LYS A 160 25.31 10.48 13.41
C LYS A 160 24.95 11.89 13.86
N LYS A 161 25.48 12.32 15.01
CA LYS A 161 25.39 13.70 15.43
C LYS A 161 26.04 14.56 14.32
N ARG A 162 25.32 15.61 13.91
CA ARG A 162 25.93 16.64 13.08
C ARG A 162 27.24 17.02 13.70
N SER A 163 28.33 16.95 12.91
CA SER A 163 29.65 17.41 13.31
C SER A 163 29.54 18.81 13.90
N THR A 164 29.87 18.95 15.15
CA THR A 164 30.02 20.24 15.84
C THR A 164 31.44 20.73 15.77
N SER A 165 32.23 20.31 14.77
CA SER A 165 33.55 20.84 14.52
C SER A 165 33.44 22.33 14.19
N GLY A 166 33.79 23.17 15.14
CA GLY A 166 33.74 24.63 15.02
C GLY A 166 33.04 25.37 16.17
N LYS A 167 32.28 24.69 17.04
CA LYS A 167 31.81 25.33 18.27
C LYS A 167 32.89 25.15 19.35
N LYS A 168 33.58 26.26 19.67
CA LYS A 168 34.44 26.34 20.85
C LYS A 168 33.62 25.90 22.06
N THR A 169 33.97 24.76 22.66
CA THR A 169 33.48 24.36 23.98
C THR A 169 33.81 25.49 24.94
N GLY A 170 32.81 26.09 25.56
CA GLY A 170 33.00 27.20 26.49
C GLY A 170 33.99 26.82 27.56
N GLY A 171 35.12 27.59 27.64
CA GLY A 171 36.15 27.38 28.64
C GLY A 171 35.59 27.50 30.04
N THR A 172 36.23 26.87 31.00
CA THR A 172 35.97 27.03 32.42
C THR A 172 36.10 28.51 32.83
N TYR A 173 35.24 28.94 33.74
CA TYR A 173 35.29 30.28 34.32
C TYR A 173 35.42 30.16 35.84
N THR A 174 36.47 30.78 36.42
CA THR A 174 36.63 30.83 37.87
C THR A 174 35.77 31.95 38.43
N VAL A 175 34.78 31.60 39.26
CA VAL A 175 33.88 32.55 39.91
C VAL A 175 34.63 33.44 40.87
N LYS A 176 34.40 34.74 40.83
CA LYS A 176 35.01 35.75 41.71
C LYS A 176 34.01 36.26 42.70
N LYS A 177 34.51 36.87 43.82
CA LYS A 177 33.65 37.53 44.81
C LYS A 177 32.79 38.62 44.13
N GLY A 178 31.49 38.59 44.30
CA GLY A 178 30.53 39.47 43.64
C GLY A 178 29.94 39.01 42.34
N ASP A 179 30.39 37.87 41.80
CA ASP A 179 29.77 37.28 40.59
C ASP A 179 28.41 36.64 40.90
N CYS A 180 27.53 36.73 39.96
CA CYS A 180 26.26 35.97 39.93
C CYS A 180 26.10 35.27 38.61
N LEU A 181 25.33 34.17 38.59
CA LEU A 181 25.14 33.38 37.39
C LEU A 181 24.54 34.18 36.23
N TRP A 182 23.74 35.20 36.52
CA TRP A 182 23.19 36.12 35.54
C TRP A 182 24.27 36.93 34.82
N ASN A 183 25.20 37.49 35.55
CA ASN A 183 26.32 38.27 35.00
C ASN A 183 27.29 37.38 34.26
N ILE A 184 27.63 36.21 34.81
CA ILE A 184 28.47 35.22 34.17
C ILE A 184 27.85 34.76 32.83
N SER A 185 26.54 34.49 32.79
CA SER A 185 25.82 34.11 31.59
C SER A 185 25.85 35.22 30.54
N LYS A 186 25.64 36.49 30.94
CA LYS A 186 25.74 37.62 30.02
C LYS A 186 27.17 37.72 29.41
N LYS A 187 28.23 37.55 30.23
CA LYS A 187 29.61 37.69 29.82
C LYS A 187 30.09 36.50 28.94
N LYS A 188 29.67 35.26 29.26
CA LYS A 188 30.21 34.06 28.62
C LYS A 188 29.29 33.49 27.53
N LEU A 189 27.96 33.65 27.67
CA LEU A 189 26.95 33.13 26.72
C LEU A 189 26.26 34.24 25.92
N GLY A 190 26.63 35.52 26.16
CA GLY A 190 26.08 36.67 25.47
C GLY A 190 24.65 37.08 25.89
N LYS A 191 23.94 36.23 26.64
CA LYS A 191 22.55 36.50 27.12
C LYS A 191 22.41 36.10 28.57
N ALA A 192 22.00 37.08 29.42
CA ALA A 192 21.84 36.88 30.85
C ALA A 192 20.76 35.83 31.18
N SER A 193 19.67 35.77 30.38
CA SER A 193 18.55 34.82 30.57
C SER A 193 18.97 33.35 30.51
N ARG A 194 20.13 33.05 29.95
CA ARG A 194 20.69 31.67 29.84
C ARG A 194 21.39 31.19 31.14
N TRP A 195 21.31 31.92 32.21
CA TRP A 195 21.92 31.51 33.49
C TRP A 195 21.44 30.16 34.00
N LYS A 196 20.20 29.78 33.66
CA LYS A 196 19.63 28.45 33.98
C LYS A 196 20.42 27.29 33.38
N GLU A 197 21.03 27.49 32.22
CA GLU A 197 21.85 26.47 31.55
C GLU A 197 23.15 26.23 32.34
N ILE A 198 23.77 27.30 32.80
CA ILE A 198 24.99 27.22 33.64
C ILE A 198 24.65 26.53 34.97
N TYR A 199 23.55 26.93 35.61
CA TYR A 199 23.09 26.34 36.86
C TYR A 199 22.83 24.82 36.69
N LYS A 200 22.12 24.42 35.64
CA LYS A 200 21.77 23.01 35.37
C LYS A 200 23.04 22.14 35.22
N LEU A 201 24.05 22.65 34.57
CA LEU A 201 25.35 21.93 34.37
C LEU A 201 26.20 21.83 35.66
N ASN A 202 26.03 22.77 36.57
CA ASN A 202 26.88 22.87 37.78
C ASN A 202 26.07 22.72 39.08
N LYS A 203 24.81 22.26 39.00
CA LYS A 203 23.90 22.21 40.13
C LYS A 203 24.47 21.52 41.36
N SER A 204 25.08 20.34 41.18
CA SER A 204 25.65 19.56 42.28
C SER A 204 26.75 20.28 43.02
N VAL A 205 27.61 21.02 42.31
CA VAL A 205 28.69 21.79 42.90
C VAL A 205 28.18 23.02 43.62
N ILE A 206 27.27 23.76 43.00
CA ILE A 206 26.67 24.96 43.54
C ILE A 206 25.93 24.67 44.83
N GLU A 207 25.06 23.63 44.83
CA GLU A 207 24.28 23.27 46.01
C GLU A 207 25.11 22.69 47.14
N LYS A 208 26.19 21.95 46.82
CA LYS A 208 27.14 21.43 47.82
C LYS A 208 27.85 22.57 48.54
N GLU A 209 28.29 23.57 47.79
CA GLU A 209 28.94 24.76 48.41
C GLU A 209 27.95 25.66 49.17
N ALA A 210 26.74 25.82 48.64
CA ALA A 210 25.70 26.58 49.33
C ALA A 210 25.36 26.00 50.72
N LYS A 211 25.25 24.64 50.80
CA LYS A 211 25.03 23.95 52.08
C LYS A 211 26.15 24.15 53.09
N LYS A 212 27.42 24.24 52.66
CA LYS A 212 28.56 24.52 53.58
C LYS A 212 28.49 25.89 54.18
N HIS A 213 27.83 26.84 53.53
CA HIS A 213 27.71 28.22 53.97
C HIS A 213 26.33 28.56 54.55
N GLY A 214 25.53 27.57 54.93
CA GLY A 214 24.26 27.73 55.59
C GLY A 214 23.15 28.38 54.74
N ARG A 215 23.18 28.19 53.45
CA ARG A 215 22.18 28.69 52.49
C ARG A 215 21.52 27.56 51.74
#